data_f1816888a294320e523d7fe738de679a
#
_entry.id   f1816888a294320e523d7fe738de679a
#
_cell.length_a   1.000
_cell.length_b   1.000
_cell.length_c   1.000
_cell.angle_alpha   90.00
_cell.angle_beta   90.00
_cell.angle_gamma   90.00
#
_symmetry.space_group_name_H-M   'P 1'
#
loop_
_entity.id
_entity.type
_entity.pdbx_description
1 polymer ?
#
loop_
_entity_poly.entity_id
_entity_poly.type
_entity_poly.pdbx_seq_one_letter_code
_entity_poly.pdbx_strand_id
1 'polypeptide(L)'
;MFCFQCEQTAGCTGCTGKAGACGKSAGTAKLQDELTGALIGLARATDHAPGVNAGTWQLLIEGLFTTVTNVSFHDETIRAMISRVHAEKSRLVPGCAACAAACGRTGDYDMAQLWDAQEDIRSLKSLILFGVRGMAAYAHHAMVLGYADETVNRFFAKALFAVGEDWDMEQLLPIVMEVGEKNLRCMALLDRANTESYGTPTPVTVPLTVEKGPFIVISGHDLHDLKLLLEQTEGRGINIYTHGEMLPAHGYPALKKYAHLKGNFGTAWQNQQKEFAALPAPVLFTTNCLMPPKASYADRVFTTSVVSYPELVHIGEEKDFTPVIEKALELGGYAVDRPFTGINGGSTVMTGFARGAVLSAADTVIEAVKSGAIRHFFLVAGCDGARPGRNYYTEFVKQTP
;
A
#
# COMPACT_ATOMS: atom_id res chain seq x y z
N MET A 1 -24.04 -6.30 0.76
CA MET A 1 -22.71 -6.82 1.07
C MET A 1 -22.37 -6.47 2.51
N PHE A 2 -21.40 -7.14 3.10
CA PHE A 2 -20.72 -6.69 4.31
C PHE A 2 -19.21 -6.70 4.05
N CYS A 3 -18.51 -5.64 4.42
CA CYS A 3 -17.04 -5.56 4.36
C CYS A 3 -16.55 -4.61 5.45
N PHE A 4 -15.63 -5.09 6.30
CA PHE A 4 -14.99 -4.34 7.38
C PHE A 4 -13.46 -4.49 7.31
N GLN A 5 -12.88 -4.42 6.11
CA GLN A 5 -11.45 -4.66 5.90
C GLN A 5 -10.59 -3.41 6.06
N CYS A 6 -11.20 -2.23 6.13
CA CYS A 6 -10.51 -0.96 6.33
C CYS A 6 -11.39 0.02 7.10
N GLU A 7 -10.82 1.12 7.54
CA GLU A 7 -11.51 2.19 8.28
C GLU A 7 -12.38 3.12 7.39
N GLN A 8 -12.36 2.96 6.05
CA GLN A 8 -13.11 3.81 5.10
C GLN A 8 -14.64 3.54 5.10
N THR A 9 -15.14 2.82 6.08
CA THR A 9 -16.56 2.47 6.16
C THR A 9 -17.40 3.59 6.74
N ALA A 10 -18.63 3.76 6.24
CA ALA A 10 -19.55 4.76 6.78
C ALA A 10 -19.93 4.46 8.23
N GLY A 11 -19.77 5.45 9.11
CA GLY A 11 -20.18 5.36 10.51
C GLY A 11 -19.49 4.24 11.29
N CYS A 12 -18.34 3.75 10.85
CA CYS A 12 -17.61 2.63 11.45
C CYS A 12 -18.41 1.32 11.54
N THR A 13 -19.42 1.14 10.68
CA THR A 13 -20.35 0.01 10.72
C THR A 13 -20.12 -1.04 9.62
N GLY A 14 -19.06 -0.88 8.84
CA GLY A 14 -18.80 -1.70 7.66
C GLY A 14 -19.49 -1.15 6.40
N CYS A 15 -19.06 -1.65 5.23
CA CYS A 15 -19.71 -1.38 3.97
C CYS A 15 -20.88 -2.36 3.79
N THR A 16 -22.11 -1.86 3.84
CA THR A 16 -23.34 -2.69 3.73
C THR A 16 -24.15 -2.41 2.46
N GLY A 17 -23.67 -1.52 1.57
CA GLY A 17 -24.32 -1.16 0.31
C GLY A 17 -24.12 -2.19 -0.81
N LYS A 18 -24.31 -1.75 -2.05
CA LYS A 18 -24.07 -2.59 -3.25
C LYS A 18 -22.60 -2.83 -3.53
N ALA A 19 -21.75 -1.87 -3.14
CA ALA A 19 -20.30 -1.95 -3.26
C ALA A 19 -19.64 -1.30 -2.04
N GLY A 20 -18.36 -1.59 -1.81
CA GLY A 20 -17.54 -0.94 -0.82
C GLY A 20 -17.30 0.55 -1.12
N ALA A 21 -16.86 1.32 -0.13
CA ALA A 21 -16.44 2.72 -0.31
C ALA A 21 -15.34 2.87 -1.38
N CYS A 22 -14.49 1.85 -1.52
CA CYS A 22 -13.43 1.77 -2.54
C CYS A 22 -13.91 1.26 -3.90
N GLY A 23 -15.18 0.89 -4.06
CA GLY A 23 -15.73 0.29 -5.27
C GLY A 23 -15.66 -1.24 -5.34
N LYS A 24 -15.13 -1.91 -4.31
CA LYS A 24 -15.02 -3.37 -4.23
C LYS A 24 -16.40 -4.03 -4.28
N SER A 25 -16.51 -5.13 -5.04
CA SER A 25 -17.74 -5.94 -5.10
C SER A 25 -17.95 -6.75 -3.81
N ALA A 26 -19.17 -7.21 -3.58
CA ALA A 26 -19.46 -8.13 -2.47
C ALA A 26 -18.71 -9.47 -2.62
N GLY A 27 -18.56 -9.97 -3.84
CA GLY A 27 -17.80 -11.20 -4.13
C GLY A 27 -16.34 -11.06 -3.79
N THR A 28 -15.70 -9.99 -4.26
CA THR A 28 -14.31 -9.67 -3.97
C THR A 28 -14.06 -9.49 -2.46
N ALA A 29 -14.98 -8.81 -1.75
CA ALA A 29 -14.87 -8.64 -0.30
C ALA A 29 -14.90 -9.99 0.43
N LYS A 30 -15.81 -10.89 0.04
CA LYS A 30 -15.89 -12.25 0.60
C LYS A 30 -14.63 -13.07 0.33
N LEU A 31 -14.09 -13.03 -0.88
CA LEU A 31 -12.83 -13.70 -1.21
C LEU A 31 -11.63 -13.17 -0.40
N GLN A 32 -11.59 -11.88 -0.10
CA GLN A 32 -10.55 -11.32 0.75
C GLN A 32 -10.72 -11.72 2.23
N ASP A 33 -11.94 -11.96 2.70
CA ASP A 33 -12.18 -12.56 4.01
C ASP A 33 -11.75 -14.04 4.02
N GLU A 34 -12.05 -14.81 2.97
CA GLU A 34 -11.56 -16.17 2.79
C GLU A 34 -10.02 -16.22 2.76
N LEU A 35 -9.37 -15.30 2.05
CA LEU A 35 -7.90 -15.18 2.05
C LEU A 35 -7.37 -14.87 3.45
N THR A 36 -8.00 -13.94 4.17
CA THR A 36 -7.59 -13.63 5.56
C THR A 36 -7.71 -14.86 6.45
N GLY A 37 -8.80 -15.63 6.34
CA GLY A 37 -8.99 -16.87 7.07
C GLY A 37 -7.94 -17.93 6.73
N ALA A 38 -7.59 -18.08 5.46
CA ALA A 38 -6.54 -18.99 5.01
C ALA A 38 -5.15 -18.58 5.54
N LEU A 39 -4.84 -17.27 5.58
CA LEU A 39 -3.59 -16.75 6.16
C LEU A 39 -3.50 -17.01 7.67
N ILE A 40 -4.61 -16.91 8.40
CA ILE A 40 -4.68 -17.30 9.82
C ILE A 40 -4.42 -18.81 9.96
N GLY A 41 -5.00 -19.63 9.08
CA GLY A 41 -4.72 -21.06 9.03
C GLY A 41 -3.26 -21.39 8.73
N LEU A 42 -2.61 -20.66 7.84
CA LEU A 42 -1.18 -20.77 7.57
C LEU A 42 -0.34 -20.34 8.79
N ALA A 43 -0.70 -19.23 9.44
CA ALA A 43 -0.02 -18.77 10.64
C ALA A 43 -0.03 -19.84 11.76
N ARG A 44 -1.18 -20.49 11.97
CA ARG A 44 -1.29 -21.64 12.88
C ARG A 44 -0.37 -22.80 12.51
N ALA A 45 -0.22 -23.04 11.21
CA ALA A 45 0.69 -24.10 10.73
C ALA A 45 2.16 -23.77 10.98
N THR A 46 2.56 -22.49 10.99
CA THR A 46 3.95 -22.08 11.23
C THR A 46 4.42 -22.29 12.67
N ASP A 47 3.50 -22.27 13.65
CA ASP A 47 3.86 -22.35 15.07
C ASP A 47 4.54 -23.69 15.46
N HIS A 48 4.25 -24.75 14.73
CA HIS A 48 4.76 -26.09 15.02
C HIS A 48 5.56 -26.74 13.88
N ALA A 49 5.78 -26.04 12.78
CA ALA A 49 6.41 -26.62 11.59
C ALA A 49 7.90 -26.28 11.51
N PRO A 50 8.79 -27.29 11.37
CA PRO A 50 10.23 -27.07 11.21
C PRO A 50 10.60 -26.54 9.82
N GLY A 51 9.68 -26.54 8.86
CA GLY A 51 9.92 -26.22 7.45
C GLY A 51 9.60 -24.78 7.03
N VAL A 52 9.36 -23.88 7.98
CA VAL A 52 9.10 -22.45 7.68
C VAL A 52 10.33 -21.81 7.06
N ASN A 53 10.14 -21.09 5.96
CA ASN A 53 11.22 -20.48 5.19
C ASN A 53 10.82 -19.09 4.66
N ALA A 54 11.71 -18.44 3.91
CA ALA A 54 11.47 -17.10 3.35
C ALA A 54 10.21 -17.04 2.45
N GLY A 55 9.92 -18.11 1.69
CA GLY A 55 8.71 -18.19 0.86
C GLY A 55 7.42 -18.22 1.68
N THR A 56 7.44 -18.83 2.87
CA THR A 56 6.31 -18.80 3.80
C THR A 56 6.03 -17.37 4.29
N TRP A 57 7.08 -16.64 4.65
CA TRP A 57 6.96 -15.25 5.10
C TRP A 57 6.50 -14.33 3.97
N GLN A 58 7.08 -14.50 2.78
CA GLN A 58 6.65 -13.76 1.59
C GLN A 58 5.16 -13.95 1.32
N LEU A 59 4.67 -15.18 1.39
CA LEU A 59 3.26 -15.49 1.13
C LEU A 59 2.32 -14.85 2.17
N LEU A 60 2.70 -14.83 3.46
CA LEU A 60 1.94 -14.10 4.49
C LEU A 60 1.90 -12.61 4.22
N ILE A 61 3.04 -12.00 3.88
CA ILE A 61 3.16 -10.56 3.59
C ILE A 61 2.34 -10.20 2.34
N GLU A 62 2.52 -10.89 1.23
CA GLU A 62 1.81 -10.62 -0.03
C GLU A 62 0.30 -10.86 0.12
N GLY A 63 -0.10 -11.91 0.83
CA GLY A 63 -1.50 -12.21 1.10
C GLY A 63 -2.18 -11.12 1.93
N LEU A 64 -1.54 -10.66 3.01
CA LEU A 64 -2.04 -9.53 3.80
C LEU A 64 -2.12 -8.25 2.97
N PHE A 65 -1.08 -7.93 2.21
CA PHE A 65 -1.05 -6.74 1.38
C PHE A 65 -2.13 -6.77 0.29
N THR A 66 -2.40 -7.93 -0.31
CA THR A 66 -3.50 -8.12 -1.28
C THR A 66 -4.87 -7.74 -0.70
N THR A 67 -5.07 -7.89 0.61
CA THR A 67 -6.33 -7.54 1.28
C THR A 67 -6.46 -6.06 1.68
N VAL A 68 -5.40 -5.28 1.53
CA VAL A 68 -5.45 -3.83 1.82
C VAL A 68 -6.41 -3.14 0.85
N THR A 69 -7.03 -2.05 1.30
CA THR A 69 -7.96 -1.30 0.47
C THR A 69 -7.27 -0.76 -0.79
N ASN A 70 -7.99 -0.73 -1.92
CA ASN A 70 -7.49 -0.18 -3.19
C ASN A 70 -6.25 -0.91 -3.77
N VAL A 71 -6.10 -2.20 -3.49
CA VAL A 71 -5.03 -3.06 -4.01
C VAL A 71 -5.58 -4.04 -5.04
N SER A 72 -6.16 -5.15 -4.62
CA SER A 72 -6.68 -6.17 -5.54
C SER A 72 -8.21 -6.14 -5.63
N PHE A 73 -8.71 -6.04 -6.86
CA PHE A 73 -10.12 -6.15 -7.23
C PHE A 73 -10.38 -7.36 -8.12
N HIS A 74 -9.38 -8.19 -8.39
CA HIS A 74 -9.44 -9.29 -9.34
C HIS A 74 -9.63 -10.62 -8.62
N ASP A 75 -10.83 -11.17 -8.71
CA ASP A 75 -11.25 -12.36 -7.97
C ASP A 75 -10.37 -13.58 -8.25
N GLU A 76 -9.93 -13.78 -9.50
CA GLU A 76 -9.07 -14.92 -9.87
C GLU A 76 -7.69 -14.82 -9.23
N THR A 77 -7.10 -13.63 -9.17
CA THR A 77 -5.82 -13.40 -8.49
C THR A 77 -5.92 -13.73 -7.00
N ILE A 78 -7.04 -13.33 -6.36
CA ILE A 78 -7.27 -13.64 -4.94
C ILE A 78 -7.45 -15.16 -4.74
N ARG A 79 -8.21 -15.85 -5.62
CA ARG A 79 -8.34 -17.32 -5.56
C ARG A 79 -7.01 -18.03 -5.75
N ALA A 80 -6.18 -17.56 -6.69
CA ALA A 80 -4.84 -18.11 -6.90
C ALA A 80 -3.97 -17.93 -5.64
N MET A 81 -4.05 -16.77 -4.97
CA MET A 81 -3.35 -16.52 -3.70
C MET A 81 -3.85 -17.48 -2.60
N ILE A 82 -5.15 -17.68 -2.43
CA ILE A 82 -5.73 -18.66 -1.48
C ILE A 82 -5.17 -20.06 -1.77
N SER A 83 -5.12 -20.47 -3.04
CA SER A 83 -4.59 -21.77 -3.44
C SER A 83 -3.11 -21.93 -3.08
N ARG A 84 -2.30 -20.90 -3.29
CA ARG A 84 -0.88 -20.86 -2.86
C ARG A 84 -0.74 -20.99 -1.34
N VAL A 85 -1.57 -20.29 -0.58
CA VAL A 85 -1.59 -20.37 0.89
C VAL A 85 -1.93 -21.78 1.36
N HIS A 86 -2.94 -22.42 0.76
CA HIS A 86 -3.31 -23.81 1.08
C HIS A 86 -2.20 -24.82 0.72
N ALA A 87 -1.53 -24.64 -0.43
CA ALA A 87 -0.41 -25.47 -0.82
C ALA A 87 0.75 -25.37 0.17
N GLU A 88 1.09 -24.15 0.60
CA GLU A 88 2.14 -23.92 1.60
C GLU A 88 1.76 -24.50 2.97
N LYS A 89 0.52 -24.33 3.40
CA LYS A 89 0.00 -24.96 4.61
C LYS A 89 0.13 -26.48 4.57
N SER A 90 -0.23 -27.11 3.44
CA SER A 90 -0.09 -28.56 3.23
C SER A 90 1.38 -29.03 3.23
N ARG A 91 2.30 -28.21 2.72
CA ARG A 91 3.73 -28.47 2.75
C ARG A 91 4.28 -28.45 4.19
N LEU A 92 3.83 -27.49 4.99
CA LEU A 92 4.30 -27.34 6.38
C LEU A 92 3.76 -28.46 7.29
N VAL A 93 2.55 -28.95 7.05
CA VAL A 93 1.88 -29.96 7.88
C VAL A 93 1.45 -31.13 7.00
N PRO A 94 2.39 -31.99 6.53
CA PRO A 94 2.08 -33.17 5.73
C PRO A 94 1.19 -34.13 6.53
N GLY A 95 0.09 -34.59 5.94
CA GLY A 95 -0.88 -35.48 6.60
C GLY A 95 -2.15 -34.77 7.07
N CYS A 96 -2.18 -33.43 7.16
CA CYS A 96 -3.41 -32.66 7.34
C CYS A 96 -4.14 -32.33 6.03
N ALA A 97 -3.63 -32.70 4.87
CA ALA A 97 -4.27 -32.45 3.58
C ALA A 97 -5.69 -33.06 3.47
N ALA A 98 -5.92 -34.19 4.14
CA ALA A 98 -7.25 -34.80 4.27
C ALA A 98 -8.11 -34.19 5.42
N CYS A 99 -7.50 -33.41 6.31
CA CYS A 99 -8.11 -32.80 7.49
C CYS A 99 -8.32 -31.29 7.34
N ALA A 100 -8.16 -30.71 6.17
CA ALA A 100 -8.25 -29.25 5.95
C ALA A 100 -9.54 -28.62 6.50
N ALA A 101 -10.58 -29.41 6.64
CA ALA A 101 -11.88 -28.98 7.19
C ALA A 101 -12.16 -29.44 8.65
N ALA A 102 -11.31 -30.34 9.22
CA ALA A 102 -11.66 -31.00 10.46
C ALA A 102 -10.59 -30.88 11.58
N CYS A 103 -9.37 -30.43 11.28
CA CYS A 103 -8.34 -30.24 12.27
C CYS A 103 -8.39 -28.81 12.82
N GLY A 104 -9.02 -28.60 13.95
CA GLY A 104 -9.19 -27.29 14.58
C GLY A 104 -7.90 -26.51 14.88
N ARG A 105 -6.72 -27.12 14.64
CA ARG A 105 -5.41 -26.49 14.85
C ARG A 105 -4.85 -25.76 13.63
N THR A 106 -5.21 -26.12 12.39
CA THR A 106 -4.70 -25.47 11.15
C THR A 106 -5.78 -25.19 10.15
N GLY A 107 -7.04 -25.25 10.55
CA GLY A 107 -8.20 -24.88 9.73
C GLY A 107 -8.18 -23.39 9.41
N ASP A 108 -8.76 -23.04 8.28
CA ASP A 108 -9.00 -21.65 7.96
C ASP A 108 -9.94 -21.01 8.98
N TYR A 109 -9.70 -19.75 9.29
CA TYR A 109 -10.53 -19.02 10.24
C TYR A 109 -11.75 -18.43 9.51
N ASP A 110 -12.93 -18.65 10.08
CA ASP A 110 -14.15 -18.00 9.57
C ASP A 110 -14.21 -16.56 10.11
N MET A 111 -14.06 -15.60 9.20
CA MET A 111 -14.11 -14.18 9.56
C MET A 111 -15.43 -13.74 10.18
N ALA A 112 -16.52 -14.50 10.01
CA ALA A 112 -17.77 -14.21 10.73
C ALA A 112 -17.59 -14.29 12.25
N GLN A 113 -16.75 -15.19 12.73
CA GLN A 113 -16.45 -15.30 14.18
C GLN A 113 -15.83 -14.03 14.75
N LEU A 114 -15.03 -13.32 13.97
CA LEU A 114 -14.47 -12.03 14.38
C LEU A 114 -15.54 -10.95 14.41
N TRP A 115 -16.38 -10.89 13.37
CA TRP A 115 -17.41 -9.84 13.24
C TRP A 115 -18.52 -9.99 14.26
N ASP A 116 -18.84 -11.22 14.66
CA ASP A 116 -19.87 -11.55 15.63
C ASP A 116 -19.35 -11.59 17.08
N ALA A 117 -18.04 -11.41 17.29
CA ALA A 117 -17.44 -11.38 18.61
C ALA A 117 -17.95 -10.19 19.44
N GLN A 118 -17.80 -10.31 20.75
CA GLN A 118 -18.05 -9.23 21.71
C GLN A 118 -17.25 -7.98 21.30
N GLU A 119 -17.81 -6.79 21.51
CA GLU A 119 -17.34 -5.52 20.91
C GLU A 119 -15.86 -5.22 21.20
N ASP A 120 -15.40 -5.41 22.44
CA ASP A 120 -14.00 -5.14 22.82
C ASP A 120 -13.06 -6.14 22.17
N ILE A 121 -13.41 -7.42 22.11
CA ILE A 121 -12.64 -8.49 21.47
C ILE A 121 -12.55 -8.22 19.95
N ARG A 122 -13.70 -7.89 19.31
CA ARG A 122 -13.74 -7.50 17.91
C ARG A 122 -12.85 -6.29 17.61
N SER A 123 -12.88 -5.28 18.48
CA SER A 123 -12.08 -4.07 18.33
C SER A 123 -10.58 -4.37 18.45
N LEU A 124 -10.15 -5.14 19.41
CA LEU A 124 -8.74 -5.51 19.59
C LEU A 124 -8.22 -6.37 18.42
N LYS A 125 -8.98 -7.39 18.01
CA LYS A 125 -8.64 -8.22 16.83
C LYS A 125 -8.60 -7.40 15.55
N SER A 126 -9.50 -6.43 15.37
CA SER A 126 -9.51 -5.53 14.22
C SER A 126 -8.29 -4.61 14.21
N LEU A 127 -7.88 -4.06 15.36
CA LEU A 127 -6.66 -3.26 15.49
C LEU A 127 -5.42 -4.07 15.09
N ILE A 128 -5.31 -5.32 15.54
CA ILE A 128 -4.22 -6.23 15.17
C ILE A 128 -4.23 -6.42 13.64
N LEU A 129 -5.37 -6.79 13.04
CA LEU A 129 -5.47 -7.04 11.59
C LEU A 129 -5.14 -5.80 10.76
N PHE A 130 -5.68 -4.63 11.10
CA PHE A 130 -5.39 -3.39 10.38
C PHE A 130 -3.92 -3.02 10.49
N GLY A 131 -3.34 -3.18 11.69
CA GLY A 131 -1.92 -2.94 11.93
C GLY A 131 -1.02 -3.83 11.09
N VAL A 132 -1.24 -5.15 11.10
CA VAL A 132 -0.39 -6.07 10.32
C VAL A 132 -0.60 -5.96 8.82
N ARG A 133 -1.79 -5.58 8.34
CA ARG A 133 -2.01 -5.28 6.91
C ARG A 133 -1.20 -4.07 6.46
N GLY A 134 -1.20 -2.98 7.23
CA GLY A 134 -0.37 -1.81 6.95
C GLY A 134 1.12 -2.15 7.02
N MET A 135 1.53 -2.90 8.05
CA MET A 135 2.90 -3.34 8.23
C MET A 135 3.35 -4.26 7.06
N ALA A 136 2.46 -5.09 6.51
CA ALA A 136 2.76 -5.96 5.38
C ALA A 136 3.13 -5.18 4.11
N ALA A 137 2.52 -4.01 3.87
CA ALA A 137 2.91 -3.14 2.78
C ALA A 137 4.36 -2.64 2.94
N TYR A 138 4.75 -2.22 4.14
CA TYR A 138 6.13 -1.80 4.42
C TYR A 138 7.13 -2.96 4.28
N ALA A 139 6.78 -4.13 4.82
CA ALA A 139 7.62 -5.33 4.70
C ALA A 139 7.78 -5.77 3.23
N HIS A 140 6.72 -5.70 2.42
CA HIS A 140 6.76 -6.01 0.99
C HIS A 140 7.74 -5.10 0.25
N HIS A 141 7.66 -3.79 0.46
CA HIS A 141 8.58 -2.84 -0.19
C HIS A 141 10.04 -3.04 0.23
N ALA A 142 10.31 -3.42 1.48
CA ALA A 142 11.65 -3.80 1.91
C ALA A 142 12.10 -5.11 1.26
N MET A 143 11.20 -6.10 1.18
CA MET A 143 11.48 -7.42 0.64
C MET A 143 11.83 -7.40 -0.85
N VAL A 144 11.15 -6.60 -1.67
CA VAL A 144 11.47 -6.45 -3.10
C VAL A 144 12.84 -5.85 -3.35
N LEU A 145 13.40 -5.16 -2.35
CA LEU A 145 14.76 -4.64 -2.34
C LEU A 145 15.78 -5.60 -1.72
N GLY A 146 15.36 -6.82 -1.33
CA GLY A 146 16.22 -7.82 -0.73
C GLY A 146 16.42 -7.69 0.78
N TYR A 147 15.63 -6.86 1.45
CA TYR A 147 15.71 -6.64 2.91
C TYR A 147 14.61 -7.41 3.64
N ALA A 148 15.00 -8.13 4.67
CA ALA A 148 14.08 -8.87 5.53
C ALA A 148 14.52 -8.78 7.01
N ASP A 149 13.57 -8.91 7.92
CA ASP A 149 13.80 -9.01 9.35
C ASP A 149 13.00 -10.17 9.92
N GLU A 150 13.69 -11.20 10.40
CA GLU A 150 13.06 -12.42 10.91
C GLU A 150 12.13 -12.15 12.10
N THR A 151 12.44 -11.14 12.92
CA THR A 151 11.58 -10.78 14.05
C THR A 151 10.25 -10.19 13.57
N VAL A 152 10.29 -9.39 12.52
CA VAL A 152 9.10 -8.82 11.86
C VAL A 152 8.32 -9.95 11.18
N ASN A 153 9.00 -10.83 10.44
CA ASN A 153 8.38 -11.93 9.72
C ASN A 153 7.63 -12.87 10.66
N ARG A 154 8.26 -13.30 11.75
CA ARG A 154 7.62 -14.15 12.78
C ARG A 154 6.44 -13.47 13.45
N PHE A 155 6.49 -12.15 13.58
CA PHE A 155 5.40 -11.43 14.21
C PHE A 155 4.13 -11.43 13.35
N PHE A 156 4.22 -11.44 12.02
CA PHE A 156 3.02 -11.61 11.18
C PHE A 156 2.27 -12.90 11.52
N ALA A 157 2.99 -14.02 11.66
CA ALA A 157 2.37 -15.28 12.03
C ALA A 157 1.79 -15.23 13.46
N LYS A 158 2.53 -14.69 14.43
CA LYS A 158 2.07 -14.54 15.82
C LYS A 158 0.79 -13.69 15.91
N ALA A 159 0.74 -12.57 15.21
CA ALA A 159 -0.40 -11.67 15.20
C ALA A 159 -1.65 -12.31 14.56
N LEU A 160 -1.47 -12.98 13.41
CA LEU A 160 -2.56 -13.71 12.75
C LEU A 160 -3.04 -14.90 13.60
N PHE A 161 -2.13 -15.62 14.26
CA PHE A 161 -2.48 -16.66 15.20
C PHE A 161 -3.38 -16.10 16.31
N ALA A 162 -2.97 -15.00 16.97
CA ALA A 162 -3.75 -14.37 18.03
C ALA A 162 -5.17 -13.96 17.59
N VAL A 163 -5.32 -13.45 16.35
CA VAL A 163 -6.64 -13.14 15.78
C VAL A 163 -7.51 -14.39 15.64
N GLY A 164 -6.89 -15.53 15.30
CA GLY A 164 -7.59 -16.80 15.10
C GLY A 164 -7.99 -17.51 16.38
N GLU A 165 -7.45 -17.14 17.54
CA GLU A 165 -7.68 -17.82 18.80
C GLU A 165 -8.83 -17.19 19.61
N ASP A 166 -9.42 -17.97 20.51
CA ASP A 166 -10.45 -17.50 21.43
C ASP A 166 -9.81 -16.87 22.69
N TRP A 167 -9.12 -15.76 22.46
CA TRP A 167 -8.39 -15.02 23.49
C TRP A 167 -9.23 -13.88 24.06
N ASP A 168 -9.05 -13.64 25.34
CA ASP A 168 -9.65 -12.51 26.05
C ASP A 168 -8.85 -11.20 25.86
N MET A 169 -9.34 -10.14 26.50
CA MET A 169 -8.70 -8.81 26.44
C MET A 169 -7.29 -8.80 27.03
N GLU A 170 -7.04 -9.54 28.10
CA GLU A 170 -5.73 -9.59 28.77
C GLU A 170 -4.68 -10.23 27.87
N GLN A 171 -5.09 -11.19 27.06
CA GLN A 171 -4.23 -11.87 26.07
C GLN A 171 -4.05 -11.05 24.78
N LEU A 172 -5.09 -10.35 24.31
CA LEU A 172 -5.06 -9.59 23.05
C LEU A 172 -4.36 -8.24 23.17
N LEU A 173 -4.51 -7.52 24.29
CA LEU A 173 -3.95 -6.19 24.47
C LEU A 173 -2.41 -6.15 24.33
N PRO A 174 -1.64 -7.11 24.89
CA PRO A 174 -0.20 -7.19 24.64
C PRO A 174 0.16 -7.33 23.16
N ILE A 175 -0.64 -8.06 22.37
CA ILE A 175 -0.41 -8.21 20.92
C ILE A 175 -0.66 -6.89 20.20
N VAL A 176 -1.71 -6.13 20.56
CA VAL A 176 -1.97 -4.78 20.00
C VAL A 176 -0.76 -3.85 20.24
N MET A 177 -0.21 -3.87 21.46
CA MET A 177 0.99 -3.07 21.78
C MET A 177 2.21 -3.52 20.99
N GLU A 178 2.38 -4.84 20.83
CA GLU A 178 3.49 -5.41 20.06
C GLU A 178 3.38 -5.10 18.57
N VAL A 179 2.16 -4.94 18.00
CA VAL A 179 1.97 -4.43 16.63
C VAL A 179 2.70 -3.09 16.45
N GLY A 180 2.53 -2.16 17.39
CA GLY A 180 3.20 -0.86 17.34
C GLY A 180 4.73 -0.99 17.37
N GLU A 181 5.27 -1.81 18.30
CA GLU A 181 6.71 -2.06 18.42
C GLU A 181 7.31 -2.68 17.13
N LYS A 182 6.66 -3.72 16.61
CA LYS A 182 7.15 -4.41 15.40
C LYS A 182 6.96 -3.56 14.13
N ASN A 183 5.91 -2.75 14.10
CA ASN A 183 5.73 -1.79 13.00
C ASN A 183 6.85 -0.74 12.98
N LEU A 184 7.25 -0.20 14.13
CA LEU A 184 8.39 0.71 14.21
C LEU A 184 9.66 0.07 13.65
N ARG A 185 9.92 -1.19 13.98
CA ARG A 185 11.05 -1.96 13.44
C ARG A 185 10.92 -2.20 11.94
N CYS A 186 9.72 -2.51 11.45
CA CYS A 186 9.44 -2.70 10.03
C CYS A 186 9.62 -1.41 9.22
N MET A 187 9.17 -0.27 9.76
CA MET A 187 9.39 1.04 9.14
C MET A 187 10.88 1.40 9.08
N ALA A 188 11.65 1.10 10.14
CA ALA A 188 13.10 1.28 10.14
C ALA A 188 13.81 0.37 9.11
N LEU A 189 13.30 -0.85 8.91
CA LEU A 189 13.77 -1.76 7.86
C LEU A 189 13.54 -1.16 6.46
N LEU A 190 12.35 -0.62 6.21
CA LEU A 190 12.01 0.01 4.93
C LEU A 190 12.82 1.30 4.71
N ASP A 191 12.98 2.16 5.73
CA ASP A 191 13.84 3.35 5.64
C ASP A 191 15.27 2.97 5.24
N ARG A 192 15.83 1.93 5.86
CA ARG A 192 17.14 1.40 5.52
C ARG A 192 17.17 0.87 4.08
N ALA A 193 16.21 0.04 3.68
CA ALA A 193 16.13 -0.53 2.34
C ALA A 193 16.10 0.56 1.28
N ASN A 194 15.25 1.58 1.45
CA ASN A 194 15.14 2.69 0.52
C ASN A 194 16.38 3.58 0.51
N THR A 195 16.93 3.92 1.67
CA THR A 195 18.09 4.83 1.74
C THR A 195 19.39 4.18 1.27
N GLU A 196 19.59 2.89 1.51
CA GLU A 196 20.73 2.14 0.97
C GLU A 196 20.61 1.92 -0.55
N SER A 197 19.37 1.73 -1.07
CA SER A 197 19.13 1.50 -2.50
C SER A 197 19.12 2.78 -3.34
N TYR A 198 18.59 3.89 -2.79
CA TYR A 198 18.31 5.10 -3.57
C TYR A 198 19.01 6.36 -3.04
N GLY A 199 19.70 6.26 -1.92
CA GLY A 199 20.34 7.37 -1.21
C GLY A 199 19.38 8.07 -0.25
N THR A 200 19.93 8.89 0.64
CA THR A 200 19.13 9.67 1.60
C THR A 200 18.37 10.77 0.88
N PRO A 201 17.02 10.83 1.05
CA PRO A 201 16.21 11.89 0.43
C PRO A 201 16.67 13.28 0.84
N THR A 202 16.63 14.20 -0.12
CA THR A 202 16.92 15.61 0.09
C THR A 202 15.76 16.47 -0.37
N PRO A 203 15.48 17.61 0.28
CA PRO A 203 14.42 18.51 -0.13
C PRO A 203 14.54 18.92 -1.60
N VAL A 204 13.42 18.85 -2.30
CA VAL A 204 13.34 19.15 -3.73
C VAL A 204 11.99 19.78 -4.06
N THR A 205 12.00 20.75 -4.98
CA THR A 205 10.80 21.32 -5.57
C THR A 205 10.44 20.53 -6.82
N VAL A 206 9.21 20.06 -6.88
CA VAL A 206 8.67 19.21 -7.95
C VAL A 206 7.62 20.00 -8.72
N PRO A 207 7.77 20.20 -10.06
CA PRO A 207 6.80 20.92 -10.86
C PRO A 207 5.52 20.10 -11.07
N LEU A 208 4.40 20.80 -11.22
CA LEU A 208 3.10 20.26 -11.60
C LEU A 208 2.78 20.46 -13.08
N THR A 209 3.65 21.14 -13.84
CA THR A 209 3.50 21.29 -15.28
C THR A 209 3.88 19.97 -15.98
N VAL A 210 3.00 19.49 -16.85
CA VAL A 210 3.29 18.37 -17.75
C VAL A 210 3.81 18.93 -19.08
N GLU A 211 5.04 18.58 -19.41
CA GLU A 211 5.68 18.98 -20.66
C GLU A 211 4.99 18.30 -21.86
N LYS A 212 5.04 18.92 -23.03
CA LYS A 212 4.54 18.35 -24.28
C LYS A 212 5.26 17.05 -24.65
N GLY A 213 4.57 16.18 -25.38
CA GLY A 213 5.11 14.91 -25.85
C GLY A 213 4.67 13.71 -25.02
N PRO A 214 5.12 12.51 -25.39
CA PRO A 214 4.74 11.27 -24.70
C PRO A 214 5.16 11.26 -23.24
N PHE A 215 4.29 10.76 -22.38
CA PHE A 215 4.59 10.59 -20.96
C PHE A 215 3.84 9.43 -20.34
N ILE A 216 4.29 8.98 -19.17
CA ILE A 216 3.67 7.96 -18.33
C ILE A 216 3.40 8.55 -16.96
N VAL A 217 2.23 8.26 -16.40
CA VAL A 217 1.92 8.54 -14.98
C VAL A 217 2.09 7.26 -14.19
N ILE A 218 2.90 7.28 -13.13
CA ILE A 218 3.10 6.15 -12.22
C ILE A 218 2.53 6.47 -10.85
N SER A 219 1.72 5.56 -10.30
CA SER A 219 1.02 5.70 -9.03
C SER A 219 1.28 4.50 -8.12
N GLY A 220 1.15 4.70 -6.82
CA GLY A 220 1.43 3.70 -5.79
C GLY A 220 2.62 4.11 -4.94
N HIS A 221 3.39 3.12 -4.45
CA HIS A 221 4.47 3.36 -3.49
C HIS A 221 5.78 2.66 -3.86
N ASP A 222 5.80 1.79 -4.88
CA ASP A 222 6.95 0.95 -5.17
C ASP A 222 8.04 1.72 -5.93
N LEU A 223 9.14 2.02 -5.24
CA LEU A 223 10.29 2.72 -5.82
C LEU A 223 11.13 1.81 -6.73
N HIS A 224 11.05 0.49 -6.54
CA HIS A 224 11.75 -0.47 -7.40
C HIS A 224 11.13 -0.49 -8.79
N ASP A 225 9.80 -0.59 -8.86
CA ASP A 225 9.07 -0.51 -10.14
C ASP A 225 9.30 0.83 -10.85
N LEU A 226 9.29 1.95 -10.08
CA LEU A 226 9.64 3.25 -10.66
C LEU A 226 11.06 3.27 -11.24
N LYS A 227 12.04 2.74 -10.51
CA LYS A 227 13.44 2.68 -10.99
C LYS A 227 13.53 1.87 -12.28
N LEU A 228 12.93 0.69 -12.33
CA LEU A 228 12.92 -0.15 -13.53
C LEU A 228 12.22 0.54 -14.72
N LEU A 229 11.11 1.25 -14.48
CA LEU A 229 10.44 2.04 -15.50
C LEU A 229 11.36 3.16 -16.02
N LEU A 230 12.05 3.88 -15.14
CA LEU A 230 13.00 4.93 -15.52
C LEU A 230 14.14 4.36 -16.36
N GLU A 231 14.69 3.21 -16.01
CA GLU A 231 15.74 2.52 -16.77
C GLU A 231 15.24 2.11 -18.18
N GLN A 232 14.02 1.59 -18.29
CA GLN A 232 13.47 1.14 -19.57
C GLN A 232 13.00 2.29 -20.47
N THR A 233 12.76 3.47 -19.92
CA THR A 233 12.33 4.67 -20.68
C THR A 233 13.46 5.65 -20.97
N GLU A 234 14.65 5.43 -20.45
CA GLU A 234 15.81 6.32 -20.67
C GLU A 234 16.14 6.41 -22.15
N GLY A 235 16.26 7.64 -22.67
CA GLY A 235 16.55 7.92 -24.06
C GLY A 235 15.40 7.67 -25.06
N ARG A 236 14.20 7.27 -24.58
CA ARG A 236 13.05 6.99 -25.47
C ARG A 236 12.16 8.19 -25.76
N GLY A 237 12.48 9.38 -25.24
CA GLY A 237 11.69 10.60 -25.45
C GLY A 237 10.35 10.59 -24.69
N ILE A 238 10.26 9.82 -23.63
CA ILE A 238 9.07 9.69 -22.77
C ILE A 238 9.38 10.31 -21.41
N ASN A 239 8.53 11.20 -20.94
CA ASN A 239 8.62 11.79 -19.60
C ASN A 239 7.84 10.95 -18.59
N ILE A 240 8.31 10.91 -17.35
CA ILE A 240 7.66 10.20 -16.24
C ILE A 240 7.16 11.22 -15.22
N TYR A 241 5.90 11.05 -14.80
CA TYR A 241 5.26 11.85 -13.75
C TYR A 241 4.76 10.93 -12.66
N THR A 242 5.07 11.26 -11.41
CA THR A 242 4.51 10.58 -10.26
C THR A 242 3.08 11.03 -10.00
N HIS A 243 2.29 10.20 -9.30
CA HIS A 243 0.95 10.54 -8.86
C HIS A 243 0.76 10.15 -7.40
N GLY A 244 0.04 10.99 -6.64
CA GLY A 244 -0.33 10.72 -5.26
C GLY A 244 0.89 10.47 -4.38
N GLU A 245 0.93 9.35 -3.70
CA GLU A 245 1.96 9.03 -2.71
C GLU A 245 3.30 8.56 -3.32
N MET A 246 3.43 8.51 -4.63
CA MET A 246 4.73 8.33 -5.29
C MET A 246 5.58 9.63 -5.30
N LEU A 247 5.00 10.78 -4.97
CA LEU A 247 5.69 12.08 -4.92
C LEU A 247 7.04 12.06 -4.16
N PRO A 248 7.20 11.39 -3.01
CA PRO A 248 8.47 11.33 -2.29
C PRO A 248 9.65 10.77 -3.09
N ALA A 249 9.40 10.02 -4.17
CA ALA A 249 10.43 9.46 -5.04
C ALA A 249 11.40 10.53 -5.58
N HIS A 250 10.91 11.74 -5.84
CA HIS A 250 11.71 12.87 -6.33
C HIS A 250 12.80 13.33 -5.34
N GLY A 251 12.70 12.99 -4.06
CA GLY A 251 13.71 13.30 -3.06
C GLY A 251 14.95 12.40 -3.10
N TYR A 252 14.83 11.18 -3.68
CA TYR A 252 15.90 10.19 -3.66
C TYR A 252 16.95 10.45 -4.74
N PRO A 253 18.25 10.58 -4.40
CA PRO A 253 19.32 10.90 -5.35
C PRO A 253 19.40 9.95 -6.56
N ALA A 254 19.25 8.64 -6.32
CA ALA A 254 19.35 7.63 -7.38
C ALA A 254 18.17 7.64 -8.35
N LEU A 255 17.04 8.23 -7.98
CA LEU A 255 15.87 8.36 -8.85
C LEU A 255 15.85 9.71 -9.57
N LYS A 256 16.11 10.81 -8.84
CA LYS A 256 16.10 12.15 -9.45
C LYS A 256 17.24 12.41 -10.44
N LYS A 257 18.24 11.53 -10.53
CA LYS A 257 19.28 11.60 -11.57
C LYS A 257 18.73 11.42 -12.98
N TYR A 258 17.59 10.74 -13.13
CA TYR A 258 16.95 10.54 -14.43
C TYR A 258 16.25 11.83 -14.87
N ALA A 259 16.80 12.48 -15.89
CA ALA A 259 16.33 13.80 -16.36
C ALA A 259 14.87 13.79 -16.87
N HIS A 260 14.33 12.61 -17.22
CA HIS A 260 12.96 12.43 -17.68
C HIS A 260 11.97 12.11 -16.55
N LEU A 261 12.41 11.98 -15.30
CA LEU A 261 11.53 12.05 -14.12
C LEU A 261 11.19 13.53 -13.85
N LYS A 262 10.13 14.03 -14.46
CA LYS A 262 9.87 15.47 -14.62
C LYS A 262 9.13 16.11 -13.47
N GLY A 263 8.06 15.50 -12.99
CA GLY A 263 7.19 16.16 -12.05
C GLY A 263 6.11 15.25 -11.47
N ASN A 264 5.11 15.88 -10.86
CA ASN A 264 3.97 15.17 -10.28
C ASN A 264 2.68 15.58 -11.00
N PHE A 265 1.85 14.61 -11.34
CA PHE A 265 0.55 14.78 -11.96
C PHE A 265 -0.56 14.48 -10.96
N GLY A 266 -1.61 15.31 -10.98
CA GLY A 266 -2.79 15.09 -10.15
C GLY A 266 -2.56 15.36 -8.67
N THR A 267 -3.53 14.95 -7.86
CA THR A 267 -3.57 15.26 -6.42
C THR A 267 -3.53 14.01 -5.57
N ALA A 268 -4.69 13.40 -5.26
CA ALA A 268 -4.80 12.26 -4.38
C ALA A 268 -5.60 11.11 -5.03
N TRP A 269 -5.41 9.90 -4.52
CA TRP A 269 -6.01 8.69 -5.09
C TRP A 269 -7.54 8.77 -5.30
N GLN A 270 -8.26 9.45 -4.44
CA GLN A 270 -9.72 9.60 -4.56
C GLN A 270 -10.15 10.49 -5.74
N ASN A 271 -9.25 11.28 -6.31
CA ASN A 271 -9.55 12.19 -7.42
C ASN A 271 -9.24 11.59 -8.80
N GLN A 272 -8.56 10.44 -8.86
CA GLN A 272 -8.04 9.86 -10.11
C GLN A 272 -9.13 9.63 -11.18
N GLN A 273 -10.34 9.25 -10.81
CA GLN A 273 -11.43 9.03 -11.77
C GLN A 273 -11.85 10.32 -12.53
N LYS A 274 -11.55 11.48 -11.98
CA LYS A 274 -11.73 12.78 -12.62
C LYS A 274 -10.45 13.22 -13.34
N GLU A 275 -9.31 13.05 -12.70
CA GLU A 275 -8.02 13.51 -13.18
C GLU A 275 -7.53 12.71 -14.41
N PHE A 276 -7.80 11.39 -14.44
CA PHE A 276 -7.37 10.52 -15.54
C PHE A 276 -8.35 10.46 -16.72
N ALA A 277 -9.56 11.01 -16.60
CA ALA A 277 -10.61 10.88 -17.62
C ALA A 277 -10.18 11.36 -19.02
N ALA A 278 -9.41 12.45 -19.10
CA ALA A 278 -8.92 13.05 -20.34
C ALA A 278 -7.39 13.03 -20.47
N LEU A 279 -6.73 12.17 -19.72
CA LEU A 279 -5.27 12.05 -19.71
C LEU A 279 -4.79 11.39 -21.02
N PRO A 280 -3.97 12.03 -21.86
CA PRO A 280 -3.42 11.42 -23.08
C PRO A 280 -2.14 10.62 -22.80
N ALA A 281 -2.16 9.79 -21.75
CA ALA A 281 -1.01 9.00 -21.31
C ALA A 281 -1.46 7.73 -20.57
N PRO A 282 -0.67 6.66 -20.58
CA PRO A 282 -0.92 5.51 -19.73
C PRO A 282 -0.66 5.82 -18.27
N VAL A 283 -1.38 5.08 -17.40
CA VAL A 283 -1.21 5.10 -15.95
C VAL A 283 -0.79 3.71 -15.49
N LEU A 284 0.35 3.63 -14.79
CA LEU A 284 0.86 2.40 -14.18
C LEU A 284 0.63 2.46 -12.67
N PHE A 285 -0.11 1.48 -12.15
CA PHE A 285 -0.28 1.27 -10.72
C PHE A 285 0.65 0.16 -10.22
N THR A 286 1.49 0.49 -9.27
CA THR A 286 2.53 -0.41 -8.76
C THR A 286 2.09 -1.16 -7.50
N THR A 287 1.24 -0.54 -6.69
CA THR A 287 0.74 -1.11 -5.44
C THR A 287 -0.70 -0.70 -5.18
N ASN A 288 -1.01 -0.11 -4.02
CA ASN A 288 -2.35 0.38 -3.67
C ASN A 288 -2.69 1.72 -4.37
N CYS A 289 -3.76 2.34 -3.91
CA CYS A 289 -4.34 3.58 -4.47
C CYS A 289 -5.09 3.42 -5.80
N LEU A 290 -5.39 2.21 -6.24
CA LEU A 290 -6.23 1.98 -7.40
C LEU A 290 -7.72 2.22 -7.05
N MET A 291 -8.41 3.06 -7.82
CA MET A 291 -9.87 3.09 -7.86
C MET A 291 -10.37 2.38 -9.13
N PRO A 292 -11.59 1.80 -9.13
CA PRO A 292 -12.16 1.22 -10.33
C PRO A 292 -12.06 2.19 -11.51
N PRO A 293 -11.32 1.86 -12.58
CA PRO A 293 -11.16 2.74 -13.72
C PRO A 293 -12.49 2.95 -14.45
N LYS A 294 -12.72 4.18 -14.94
CA LYS A 294 -13.85 4.44 -15.83
C LYS A 294 -13.53 3.99 -17.26
N ALA A 295 -14.55 3.58 -18.00
CA ALA A 295 -14.42 3.20 -19.40
C ALA A 295 -13.71 4.24 -20.28
N SER A 296 -13.76 5.53 -19.88
CA SER A 296 -13.11 6.62 -20.61
C SER A 296 -11.58 6.58 -20.59
N TYR A 297 -10.96 5.78 -19.69
CA TYR A 297 -9.50 5.68 -19.56
C TYR A 297 -8.99 4.28 -19.16
N ALA A 298 -9.86 3.29 -19.02
CA ALA A 298 -9.46 1.94 -18.63
C ALA A 298 -8.51 1.28 -19.64
N ASP A 299 -8.62 1.63 -20.92
CA ASP A 299 -7.79 1.13 -22.02
C ASP A 299 -6.30 1.49 -21.93
N ARG A 300 -5.93 2.39 -21.03
CA ARG A 300 -4.55 2.86 -20.80
C ARG A 300 -4.11 2.77 -19.34
N VAL A 301 -4.82 1.95 -18.53
CA VAL A 301 -4.43 1.65 -17.16
C VAL A 301 -3.75 0.30 -17.12
N PHE A 302 -2.61 0.25 -16.45
CA PHE A 302 -1.78 -0.94 -16.25
C PHE A 302 -1.56 -1.17 -14.76
N THR A 303 -1.43 -2.44 -14.38
CA THR A 303 -1.17 -2.84 -13.00
C THR A 303 0.05 -3.74 -12.94
N THR A 304 0.71 -3.82 -11.79
CA THR A 304 1.81 -4.76 -11.54
C THR A 304 1.85 -5.16 -10.06
N SER A 305 2.69 -6.15 -9.71
CA SER A 305 2.85 -6.63 -8.33
C SER A 305 1.53 -7.15 -7.75
N VAL A 306 1.16 -6.74 -6.53
CA VAL A 306 -0.06 -7.19 -5.85
C VAL A 306 -1.32 -6.42 -6.26
N VAL A 307 -1.18 -5.31 -6.99
CA VAL A 307 -2.34 -4.55 -7.46
C VAL A 307 -2.90 -5.18 -8.73
N SER A 308 -4.20 -5.40 -8.77
CA SER A 308 -4.85 -5.99 -9.93
C SER A 308 -6.31 -5.56 -10.03
N TYR A 309 -6.78 -5.49 -11.27
CA TYR A 309 -8.17 -5.17 -11.58
C TYR A 309 -8.62 -5.98 -12.81
N PRO A 310 -9.87 -6.47 -12.86
CA PRO A 310 -10.39 -7.19 -14.02
C PRO A 310 -10.17 -6.43 -15.32
N GLU A 311 -9.84 -7.15 -16.40
CA GLU A 311 -9.70 -6.63 -17.76
C GLU A 311 -8.53 -5.66 -18.00
N LEU A 312 -7.78 -5.25 -16.97
CA LEU A 312 -6.58 -4.44 -17.15
C LEU A 312 -5.36 -5.30 -17.48
N VAL A 313 -4.45 -4.74 -18.27
CA VAL A 313 -3.16 -5.37 -18.52
C VAL A 313 -2.33 -5.37 -17.24
N HIS A 314 -1.94 -6.56 -16.81
CA HIS A 314 -1.08 -6.75 -15.66
C HIS A 314 0.35 -7.07 -16.08
N ILE A 315 1.31 -6.27 -15.65
CA ILE A 315 2.74 -6.48 -15.87
C ILE A 315 3.23 -7.52 -14.85
N GLY A 316 3.73 -8.64 -15.36
CA GLY A 316 4.19 -9.77 -14.55
C GLY A 316 5.48 -9.52 -13.77
N GLU A 317 6.01 -10.59 -13.19
CA GLU A 317 7.22 -10.58 -12.36
C GLU A 317 8.48 -10.16 -13.14
N GLU A 318 8.51 -10.38 -14.45
CA GLU A 318 9.59 -9.96 -15.36
C GLU A 318 9.76 -8.44 -15.43
N LYS A 319 8.75 -7.67 -14.99
CA LYS A 319 8.74 -6.20 -14.99
C LYS A 319 9.08 -5.61 -16.38
N ASP A 320 8.58 -6.24 -17.43
CA ASP A 320 8.67 -5.69 -18.79
C ASP A 320 7.57 -4.63 -19.00
N PHE A 321 7.97 -3.37 -18.96
CA PHE A 321 7.06 -2.23 -19.14
C PHE A 321 6.86 -1.85 -20.62
N THR A 322 7.30 -2.67 -21.57
CA THR A 322 7.10 -2.41 -23.03
C THR A 322 5.65 -2.07 -23.36
N PRO A 323 4.60 -2.77 -22.85
CA PRO A 323 3.22 -2.41 -23.18
C PRO A 323 2.82 -0.99 -22.70
N VAL A 324 3.35 -0.54 -21.57
CA VAL A 324 3.11 0.81 -21.02
C VAL A 324 3.83 1.86 -21.89
N ILE A 325 5.06 1.56 -22.27
CA ILE A 325 5.91 2.42 -23.12
C ILE A 325 5.29 2.60 -24.51
N GLU A 326 4.86 1.51 -25.14
CA GLU A 326 4.20 1.55 -26.46
C GLU A 326 2.90 2.35 -26.41
N LYS A 327 2.10 2.17 -25.36
CA LYS A 327 0.88 2.95 -25.15
C LYS A 327 1.16 4.45 -24.97
N ALA A 328 2.26 4.82 -24.30
CA ALA A 328 2.67 6.23 -24.19
C ALA A 328 3.04 6.85 -25.53
N LEU A 329 3.77 6.11 -26.36
CA LEU A 329 4.14 6.54 -27.71
C LEU A 329 2.92 6.62 -28.65
N GLU A 330 1.99 5.66 -28.56
CA GLU A 330 0.72 5.65 -29.30
C GLU A 330 -0.14 6.88 -28.99
N LEU A 331 -0.28 7.22 -27.70
CA LEU A 331 -1.10 8.35 -27.25
C LEU A 331 -0.44 9.70 -27.51
N GLY A 332 0.89 9.76 -27.58
CA GLY A 332 1.66 10.95 -27.98
C GLY A 332 1.70 12.09 -26.97
N GLY A 333 0.92 12.01 -25.89
CA GLY A 333 0.88 13.04 -24.86
C GLY A 333 0.22 14.36 -25.26
N TYR A 334 0.56 15.43 -24.54
CA TYR A 334 0.05 16.77 -24.87
C TYR A 334 0.83 17.42 -26.01
N ALA A 335 0.13 18.16 -26.87
CA ALA A 335 0.75 18.91 -27.99
C ALA A 335 1.54 20.14 -27.51
N VAL A 336 1.23 20.68 -26.36
CA VAL A 336 1.88 21.82 -25.71
C VAL A 336 2.01 21.55 -24.20
N ASP A 337 2.91 22.26 -23.54
CA ASP A 337 3.05 22.17 -22.08
C ASP A 337 1.74 22.52 -21.39
N ARG A 338 1.36 21.72 -20.39
CA ARG A 338 0.11 21.88 -19.64
C ARG A 338 0.43 22.20 -18.18
N PRO A 339 0.26 23.45 -17.77
CA PRO A 339 0.37 23.83 -16.39
C PRO A 339 -0.83 23.30 -15.59
N PHE A 340 -0.55 22.72 -14.44
CA PHE A 340 -1.55 22.33 -13.45
C PHE A 340 -1.32 23.09 -12.15
N THR A 341 -2.41 23.25 -11.39
CA THR A 341 -2.39 23.96 -10.12
C THR A 341 -2.65 22.93 -9.01
N GLY A 342 -1.80 22.93 -8.01
CA GLY A 342 -1.98 22.11 -6.82
C GLY A 342 -3.16 22.57 -5.96
N ILE A 343 -3.51 21.78 -4.96
CA ILE A 343 -4.63 22.02 -4.06
C ILE A 343 -4.54 23.39 -3.34
N ASN A 344 -3.32 23.87 -3.14
CA ASN A 344 -3.04 25.17 -2.50
C ASN A 344 -2.87 26.33 -3.49
N GLY A 345 -3.18 26.13 -4.77
CA GLY A 345 -3.05 27.16 -5.81
C GLY A 345 -1.64 27.32 -6.40
N GLY A 346 -0.64 26.58 -5.92
CA GLY A 346 0.74 26.63 -6.43
C GLY A 346 0.95 25.78 -7.69
N SER A 347 2.01 26.07 -8.44
CA SER A 347 2.44 25.30 -9.62
C SER A 347 3.55 24.27 -9.31
N THR A 348 3.98 24.19 -8.06
CA THR A 348 4.99 23.28 -7.57
C THR A 348 4.60 22.73 -6.20
N VAL A 349 5.19 21.58 -5.85
CA VAL A 349 5.10 21.00 -4.52
C VAL A 349 6.53 20.67 -4.04
N MET A 350 6.72 20.55 -2.73
CA MET A 350 8.01 20.17 -2.15
C MET A 350 7.91 18.81 -1.47
N THR A 351 8.97 18.02 -1.59
CA THR A 351 9.13 16.74 -0.92
C THR A 351 10.60 16.52 -0.51
N GLY A 352 10.93 15.36 0.07
CA GLY A 352 12.30 14.98 0.45
C GLY A 352 12.70 15.41 1.87
N PHE A 353 11.76 15.84 2.70
CA PHE A 353 11.99 16.18 4.12
C PHE A 353 12.00 14.93 4.99
N ALA A 354 12.92 14.01 4.69
CA ALA A 354 13.12 12.79 5.46
C ALA A 354 14.06 13.02 6.66
N ARG A 355 14.36 11.95 7.39
CA ARG A 355 15.20 11.96 8.59
C ARG A 355 16.48 12.79 8.44
N GLY A 356 17.19 12.64 7.30
CA GLY A 356 18.42 13.39 7.05
C GLY A 356 18.22 14.91 7.05
N ALA A 357 17.15 15.39 6.41
CA ALA A 357 16.79 16.80 6.38
C ALA A 357 16.38 17.32 7.76
N VAL A 358 15.62 16.56 8.53
CA VAL A 358 15.21 16.90 9.90
C VAL A 358 16.43 17.00 10.81
N LEU A 359 17.31 16.00 10.78
CA LEU A 359 18.53 15.99 11.60
C LEU A 359 19.48 17.13 11.24
N SER A 360 19.57 17.52 9.98
CA SER A 360 20.41 18.67 9.56
C SER A 360 19.90 20.01 10.10
N ALA A 361 18.63 20.12 10.47
CA ALA A 361 18.03 21.30 11.07
C ALA A 361 17.93 21.21 12.61
N ALA A 362 18.42 20.13 13.23
CA ALA A 362 18.17 19.81 14.64
C ALA A 362 18.60 20.94 15.59
N ASP A 363 19.80 21.51 15.42
CA ASP A 363 20.29 22.57 16.29
C ASP A 363 19.40 23.81 16.23
N THR A 364 18.97 24.23 15.04
CA THR A 364 18.05 25.34 14.84
C THR A 364 16.71 25.10 15.51
N VAL A 365 16.18 23.88 15.38
CA VAL A 365 14.90 23.48 16.00
C VAL A 365 15.04 23.46 17.53
N ILE A 366 16.14 22.91 18.06
CA ILE A 366 16.40 22.86 19.51
C ILE A 366 16.48 24.27 20.09
N GLU A 367 17.20 25.19 19.46
CA GLU A 367 17.30 26.59 19.90
C GLU A 367 15.92 27.29 19.83
N ALA A 368 15.12 27.02 18.79
CA ALA A 368 13.78 27.56 18.69
C ALA A 368 12.85 27.04 19.79
N VAL A 369 12.99 25.77 20.20
CA VAL A 369 12.27 25.21 21.36
C VAL A 369 12.74 25.85 22.66
N LYS A 370 14.04 25.98 22.88
CA LYS A 370 14.61 26.57 24.09
C LYS A 370 14.22 28.05 24.25
N SER A 371 14.16 28.79 23.15
CA SER A 371 13.74 30.19 23.14
C SER A 371 12.23 30.38 23.25
N GLY A 372 11.42 29.28 23.16
CA GLY A 372 9.97 29.33 23.18
C GLY A 372 9.35 29.79 21.85
N ALA A 373 10.14 29.92 20.79
CA ALA A 373 9.64 30.21 19.43
C ALA A 373 8.82 29.04 18.88
N ILE A 374 9.23 27.80 19.17
CA ILE A 374 8.43 26.58 18.92
C ILE A 374 7.89 26.10 20.27
N ARG A 375 6.55 26.02 20.37
CA ARG A 375 5.86 25.60 21.59
C ARG A 375 5.24 24.20 21.47
N HIS A 376 4.85 23.81 20.25
CA HIS A 376 4.22 22.53 19.98
C HIS A 376 4.68 21.95 18.64
N PHE A 377 4.69 20.63 18.56
CA PHE A 377 4.79 19.86 17.32
C PHE A 377 3.48 19.10 17.12
N PHE A 378 2.89 19.22 15.94
CA PHE A 378 1.71 18.46 15.56
C PHE A 378 2.12 17.41 14.54
N LEU A 379 1.94 16.14 14.89
CA LEU A 379 2.09 15.02 13.95
C LEU A 379 0.72 14.70 13.36
N VAL A 380 0.56 14.94 12.06
CA VAL A 380 -0.65 14.59 11.32
C VAL A 380 -0.26 13.47 10.35
N ALA A 381 -0.67 12.24 10.67
CA ALA A 381 -0.36 11.05 9.91
C ALA A 381 -1.66 10.30 9.55
N GLY A 382 -2.05 10.39 8.29
CA GLY A 382 -3.29 9.82 7.76
C GLY A 382 -3.95 10.74 6.73
N CYS A 383 -5.10 10.32 6.22
CA CYS A 383 -5.90 11.11 5.29
C CYS A 383 -7.39 10.98 5.58
N ASP A 384 -8.16 11.97 5.13
CA ASP A 384 -9.61 11.97 5.28
C ASP A 384 -10.30 10.95 4.35
N GLY A 385 -9.61 10.46 3.32
CA GLY A 385 -10.12 9.49 2.38
C GLY A 385 -11.17 10.05 1.43
N ALA A 386 -11.94 9.15 0.79
CA ALA A 386 -12.85 9.49 -0.31
C ALA A 386 -14.28 9.83 0.13
N ARG A 387 -14.66 9.55 1.38
CA ARG A 387 -16.06 9.68 1.80
C ARG A 387 -16.44 11.12 2.16
N PRO A 388 -17.58 11.63 1.68
CA PRO A 388 -18.13 12.90 2.14
C PRO A 388 -18.35 12.90 3.67
N GLY A 389 -17.99 14.01 4.31
CA GLY A 389 -18.09 14.16 5.76
C GLY A 389 -16.91 13.64 6.56
N ARG A 390 -15.96 12.96 5.92
CA ARG A 390 -14.68 12.64 6.54
C ARG A 390 -13.71 13.78 6.32
N ASN A 391 -13.49 14.59 7.34
CA ASN A 391 -12.67 15.79 7.29
C ASN A 391 -11.85 16.01 8.57
N TYR A 392 -11.65 14.95 9.36
CA TYR A 392 -10.98 15.05 10.67
C TYR A 392 -9.60 15.69 10.57
N TYR A 393 -8.74 15.17 9.69
CA TYR A 393 -7.37 15.70 9.54
C TYR A 393 -7.36 17.11 8.96
N THR A 394 -8.20 17.39 7.98
CA THR A 394 -8.34 18.71 7.38
C THR A 394 -8.81 19.75 8.41
N GLU A 395 -9.84 19.44 9.19
CA GLU A 395 -10.36 20.35 10.21
C GLU A 395 -9.39 20.50 11.38
N PHE A 396 -8.70 19.42 11.77
CA PHE A 396 -7.65 19.52 12.80
C PHE A 396 -6.56 20.51 12.38
N VAL A 397 -6.01 20.38 11.16
CA VAL A 397 -4.95 21.27 10.64
C VAL A 397 -5.44 22.73 10.56
N LYS A 398 -6.67 22.98 10.13
CA LYS A 398 -7.24 24.35 10.08
C LYS A 398 -7.38 24.99 11.45
N GLN A 399 -7.50 24.20 12.51
CA GLN A 399 -7.69 24.68 13.88
C GLN A 399 -6.39 24.72 14.69
N THR A 400 -5.27 24.27 14.13
CA THR A 400 -3.96 24.42 14.77
C THR A 400 -3.49 25.87 14.67
N PRO A 401 -2.85 26.41 15.74
CA PRO A 401 -2.36 27.79 15.77
C PRO A 401 -1.29 28.07 14.69
#